data_c5662c36dde99db3db1a0cb914063235
#
_entry.id   c5662c36dde99db3db1a0cb914063235
#
_cell.length_a   1.000
_cell.length_b   1.000
_cell.length_c   1.000
_cell.angle_alpha   90.00
_cell.angle_beta   90.00
_cell.angle_gamma   90.00
#
_symmetry.space_group_name_H-M   'P 1'
#
loop_
_entity.id
_entity.type
_entity.pdbx_description
1 polymer ?
#
loop_
_entity_poly.entity_id
_entity_poly.type
_entity_poly.pdbx_seq_one_letter_code
_entity_poly.pdbx_strand_id
1 'polypeptide(L)'
;MSSLPTQYKATLLGLLAILLWSSVVGLIRSVSEGLGPIGGAAMIYSVSAVFLLLALRMPNLRLFPRPYLLLGSLLFVSYEICLSLSLGYANTRLQAIEVGMINYLWPCFTVLMALVFNGQKAKWWLLPGLLLSLFGIGWIMSGEGGWSPAQMLENVRSNPLSYSLAFGGAVIWALYCNLTKKIAQGHNGVVLFITLTAVALWLKYAFSSESGMQFTLPVTLTLLCAGMAMGAGYAAWNVGILRGNMTLLATASYFTPVLSAVFAALVLDTALTANFWQGVVMVTAGSLICWRATRGN
;
A
#
# COMPACT_ATOMS: atom_id res chain seq x y z
N MET A 1 -23.35 -23.00 -19.48
CA MET A 1 -22.12 -22.28 -19.02
C MET A 1 -21.55 -23.06 -17.83
N SER A 2 -20.42 -23.78 -18.00
CA SER A 2 -19.77 -24.52 -16.93
C SER A 2 -19.31 -23.54 -15.85
N SER A 3 -19.77 -23.72 -14.60
CA SER A 3 -19.30 -22.91 -13.47
C SER A 3 -17.80 -23.13 -13.26
N LEU A 4 -17.01 -22.06 -13.34
CA LEU A 4 -15.57 -22.12 -13.02
C LEU A 4 -15.34 -22.74 -11.64
N PRO A 5 -14.30 -23.57 -11.45
CA PRO A 5 -13.96 -24.13 -10.15
C PRO A 5 -13.83 -23.04 -9.10
N THR A 6 -14.26 -23.29 -7.85
CA THR A 6 -14.26 -22.31 -6.74
C THR A 6 -12.89 -21.69 -6.51
N GLN A 7 -11.82 -22.49 -6.60
CA GLN A 7 -10.44 -22.01 -6.47
C GLN A 7 -10.06 -21.01 -7.58
N TYR A 8 -10.50 -21.24 -8.81
CA TYR A 8 -10.22 -20.34 -9.93
C TYR A 8 -10.88 -18.97 -9.72
N LYS A 9 -12.17 -18.96 -9.33
CA LYS A 9 -12.89 -17.71 -9.02
C LYS A 9 -12.22 -16.94 -7.88
N ALA A 10 -11.80 -17.62 -6.81
CA ALA A 10 -11.10 -17.00 -5.69
C ALA A 10 -9.73 -16.43 -6.11
N THR A 11 -9.02 -17.12 -7.00
CA THR A 11 -7.76 -16.62 -7.56
C THR A 11 -7.98 -15.36 -8.39
N LEU A 12 -9.01 -15.32 -9.24
CA LEU A 12 -9.36 -14.13 -10.01
C LEU A 12 -9.70 -12.93 -9.10
N LEU A 13 -10.43 -13.16 -8.00
CA LEU A 13 -10.70 -12.12 -7.02
C LEU A 13 -9.41 -11.60 -6.39
N GLY A 14 -8.45 -12.47 -6.04
CA GLY A 14 -7.15 -12.04 -5.52
C GLY A 14 -6.33 -11.24 -6.55
N LEU A 15 -6.37 -11.59 -7.82
CA LEU A 15 -5.75 -10.80 -8.90
C LEU A 15 -6.45 -9.45 -9.08
N LEU A 16 -7.78 -9.42 -8.98
CA LEU A 16 -8.55 -8.16 -8.99
C LEU A 16 -8.13 -7.25 -7.83
N ALA A 17 -7.89 -7.80 -6.63
CA ALA A 17 -7.41 -7.02 -5.49
C ALA A 17 -6.08 -6.33 -5.78
N ILE A 18 -5.14 -7.02 -6.44
CA ILE A 18 -3.85 -6.45 -6.86
C ILE A 18 -4.06 -5.27 -7.81
N LEU A 19 -4.95 -5.40 -8.79
CA LEU A 19 -5.28 -4.31 -9.72
C LEU A 19 -5.90 -3.11 -9.01
N LEU A 20 -6.86 -3.38 -8.10
CA LEU A 20 -7.51 -2.33 -7.30
C LEU A 20 -6.48 -1.56 -6.44
N TRP A 21 -5.61 -2.26 -5.72
CA TRP A 21 -4.57 -1.62 -4.92
C TRP A 21 -3.52 -0.90 -5.77
N SER A 22 -3.24 -1.39 -6.98
CA SER A 22 -2.33 -0.70 -7.90
C SER A 22 -2.87 0.68 -8.34
N SER A 23 -4.19 0.89 -8.35
CA SER A 23 -4.79 2.19 -8.69
C SER A 23 -4.77 3.20 -7.54
N VAL A 24 -4.54 2.75 -6.30
CA VAL A 24 -4.74 3.56 -5.07
C VAL A 24 -3.81 4.77 -5.01
N VAL A 25 -2.56 4.66 -5.44
CA VAL A 25 -1.58 5.77 -5.41
C VAL A 25 -2.10 6.98 -6.18
N GLY A 26 -2.49 6.78 -7.44
CA GLY A 26 -3.03 7.86 -8.28
C GLY A 26 -4.37 8.40 -7.75
N LEU A 27 -5.26 7.50 -7.30
CA LEU A 27 -6.57 7.88 -6.80
C LEU A 27 -6.50 8.68 -5.50
N ILE A 28 -5.67 8.27 -4.51
CA ILE A 28 -5.48 9.02 -3.26
C ILE A 28 -4.96 10.42 -3.58
N ARG A 29 -3.94 10.52 -4.43
CA ARG A 29 -3.38 11.83 -4.81
C ARG A 29 -4.44 12.72 -5.48
N SER A 30 -5.17 12.19 -6.44
CA SER A 30 -6.22 12.93 -7.16
C SER A 30 -7.33 13.41 -6.22
N VAL A 31 -7.78 12.58 -5.27
CA VAL A 31 -8.76 12.97 -4.24
C VAL A 31 -8.20 14.06 -3.33
N SER A 32 -6.93 13.95 -2.94
CA SER A 32 -6.29 14.93 -2.05
C SER A 32 -6.18 16.32 -2.68
N GLU A 33 -6.08 16.42 -4.01
CA GLU A 33 -6.05 17.70 -4.72
C GLU A 33 -7.38 18.46 -4.59
N GLY A 34 -8.52 17.78 -4.46
CA GLY A 34 -9.85 18.42 -4.31
C GLY A 34 -10.33 18.53 -2.87
N LEU A 35 -10.04 17.53 -2.03
CA LEU A 35 -10.59 17.41 -0.68
C LEU A 35 -9.55 17.68 0.43
N GLY A 36 -8.32 18.02 0.07
CA GLY A 36 -7.21 18.14 1.00
C GLY A 36 -6.59 16.79 1.39
N PRO A 37 -5.33 16.78 1.85
CA PRO A 37 -4.62 15.58 2.25
C PRO A 37 -5.31 14.78 3.36
N ILE A 38 -5.73 15.44 4.45
CA ILE A 38 -6.35 14.78 5.60
C ILE A 38 -7.83 14.51 5.31
N GLY A 39 -8.54 15.52 4.79
CA GLY A 39 -9.96 15.40 4.45
C GLY A 39 -10.23 14.37 3.37
N GLY A 40 -9.44 14.36 2.31
CA GLY A 40 -9.51 13.37 1.24
C GLY A 40 -9.27 11.96 1.75
N ALA A 41 -8.24 11.75 2.57
CA ALA A 41 -7.98 10.46 3.20
C ALA A 41 -9.15 10.03 4.10
N ALA A 42 -9.67 10.91 4.97
CA ALA A 42 -10.82 10.62 5.84
C ALA A 42 -12.04 10.16 5.04
N MET A 43 -12.33 10.82 3.92
CA MET A 43 -13.43 10.47 3.03
C MET A 43 -13.20 9.12 2.32
N ILE A 44 -12.00 8.86 1.80
CA ILE A 44 -11.67 7.57 1.16
C ILE A 44 -11.89 6.40 2.14
N TYR A 45 -11.36 6.50 3.37
CA TYR A 45 -11.53 5.44 4.37
C TYR A 45 -12.98 5.34 4.88
N SER A 46 -13.75 6.44 4.88
CA SER A 46 -15.18 6.39 5.19
C SER A 46 -15.96 5.60 4.15
N VAL A 47 -15.73 5.86 2.86
CA VAL A 47 -16.33 5.09 1.75
C VAL A 47 -15.92 3.61 1.84
N SER A 48 -14.63 3.34 2.10
CA SER A 48 -14.11 1.98 2.27
C SER A 48 -14.77 1.26 3.46
N ALA A 49 -14.89 1.95 4.60
CA ALA A 49 -15.51 1.40 5.81
C ALA A 49 -16.98 1.06 5.58
N VAL A 50 -17.74 1.97 4.98
CA VAL A 50 -19.16 1.72 4.63
C VAL A 50 -19.28 0.52 3.71
N PHE A 51 -18.47 0.47 2.64
CA PHE A 51 -18.47 -0.67 1.71
C PHE A 51 -18.18 -1.99 2.44
N LEU A 52 -17.13 -2.04 3.26
CA LEU A 52 -16.75 -3.25 4.00
C LEU A 52 -17.78 -3.67 5.03
N LEU A 53 -18.40 -2.73 5.74
CA LEU A 53 -19.48 -2.99 6.69
C LEU A 53 -20.71 -3.59 6.00
N LEU A 54 -21.04 -3.12 4.80
CA LEU A 54 -22.16 -3.67 4.01
C LEU A 54 -21.81 -5.03 3.42
N ALA A 55 -20.58 -5.22 2.92
CA ALA A 55 -20.16 -6.45 2.23
C ALA A 55 -19.80 -7.59 3.19
N LEU A 56 -19.08 -7.32 4.28
CA LEU A 56 -18.52 -8.32 5.19
C LEU A 56 -19.14 -8.29 6.60
N ARG A 57 -19.80 -7.21 6.96
CA ARG A 57 -20.31 -6.90 8.31
C ARG A 57 -19.17 -6.79 9.35
N MET A 58 -19.45 -6.18 10.50
CA MET A 58 -18.50 -6.11 11.61
C MET A 58 -18.35 -7.50 12.24
N PRO A 59 -17.12 -8.04 12.34
CA PRO A 59 -16.91 -9.34 12.99
C PRO A 59 -17.17 -9.26 14.50
N ASN A 60 -17.41 -10.40 15.13
CA ASN A 60 -17.53 -10.47 16.58
C ASN A 60 -16.17 -10.27 17.25
N LEU A 61 -15.88 -9.04 17.68
CA LEU A 61 -14.60 -8.64 18.26
C LEU A 61 -14.25 -9.36 19.57
N ARG A 62 -15.23 -9.95 20.26
CA ARG A 62 -15.01 -10.71 21.50
C ARG A 62 -14.22 -12.00 21.26
N LEU A 63 -14.23 -12.50 20.01
CA LEU A 63 -13.51 -13.71 19.61
C LEU A 63 -12.05 -13.42 19.23
N PHE A 64 -11.69 -12.16 19.10
CA PHE A 64 -10.35 -11.76 18.64
C PHE A 64 -9.35 -11.75 19.79
N PRO A 65 -8.11 -12.22 19.57
CA PRO A 65 -7.03 -12.07 20.55
C PRO A 65 -6.79 -10.59 20.87
N ARG A 66 -6.77 -10.23 22.16
CA ARG A 66 -6.53 -8.85 22.60
C ARG A 66 -5.25 -8.23 22.02
N PRO A 67 -4.09 -8.94 21.98
CA PRO A 67 -2.91 -8.39 21.34
C PRO A 67 -3.12 -8.03 19.87
N TYR A 68 -3.90 -8.82 19.12
CA TYR A 68 -4.22 -8.52 17.73
C TYR A 68 -5.13 -7.30 17.59
N LEU A 69 -6.13 -7.16 18.45
CA LEU A 69 -6.98 -5.96 18.45
C LEU A 69 -6.18 -4.69 18.73
N LEU A 70 -5.22 -4.73 19.66
CA LEU A 70 -4.45 -3.54 20.03
C LEU A 70 -3.31 -3.27 19.03
N LEU A 71 -2.38 -4.21 18.89
CA LEU A 71 -1.20 -4.00 18.04
C LEU A 71 -1.54 -4.05 16.56
N GLY A 72 -2.46 -4.93 16.16
CA GLY A 72 -2.95 -5.01 14.78
C GLY A 72 -3.65 -3.73 14.35
N SER A 73 -4.54 -3.19 15.19
CA SER A 73 -5.19 -1.90 14.91
C SER A 73 -4.18 -0.77 14.86
N LEU A 74 -3.28 -0.68 15.84
CA LEU A 74 -2.28 0.38 15.89
C LEU A 74 -1.40 0.39 14.63
N LEU A 75 -0.84 -0.75 14.27
CA LEU A 75 0.06 -0.85 13.12
C LEU A 75 -0.68 -0.63 11.80
N PHE A 76 -1.87 -1.22 11.64
CA PHE A 76 -2.65 -1.05 10.42
C PHE A 76 -3.08 0.40 10.22
N VAL A 77 -3.68 1.01 11.24
CA VAL A 77 -4.14 2.42 11.20
C VAL A 77 -2.97 3.36 10.95
N SER A 78 -1.83 3.15 11.64
CA SER A 78 -0.63 3.95 11.42
C SER A 78 -0.10 3.82 10.00
N TYR A 79 -0.08 2.61 9.43
CA TYR A 79 0.33 2.38 8.05
C TYR A 79 -0.57 3.12 7.06
N GLU A 80 -1.88 2.96 7.18
CA GLU A 80 -2.83 3.57 6.24
C GLU A 80 -2.81 5.10 6.31
N ILE A 81 -2.62 5.66 7.50
CA ILE A 81 -2.40 7.11 7.68
C ILE A 81 -1.08 7.53 7.02
N CYS A 82 0.01 6.80 7.23
CA CYS A 82 1.30 7.09 6.62
C CYS A 82 1.21 7.04 5.10
N LEU A 83 0.60 6.01 4.53
CA LEU A 83 0.41 5.87 3.08
C LEU A 83 -0.39 7.03 2.51
N SER A 84 -1.58 7.28 3.06
CA SER A 84 -2.50 8.30 2.52
C SER A 84 -1.92 9.71 2.62
N LEU A 85 -1.32 10.05 3.77
CA LEU A 85 -0.77 11.37 3.98
C LEU A 85 0.55 11.58 3.24
N SER A 86 1.36 10.54 3.02
CA SER A 86 2.55 10.67 2.18
C SER A 86 2.20 11.08 0.75
N LEU A 87 1.15 10.50 0.19
CA LEU A 87 0.64 10.81 -1.13
C LEU A 87 -0.08 12.16 -1.18
N GLY A 88 -0.88 12.43 -0.14
CA GLY A 88 -1.65 13.67 -0.02
C GLY A 88 -0.77 14.91 0.14
N TYR A 89 0.28 14.83 0.96
CA TYR A 89 1.21 15.95 1.20
C TYR A 89 2.28 16.11 0.14
N ALA A 90 2.38 15.25 -0.86
CA ALA A 90 3.35 15.41 -1.94
C ALA A 90 3.18 16.76 -2.63
N ASN A 91 4.29 17.45 -2.94
CA ASN A 91 4.26 18.78 -3.54
C ASN A 91 3.77 18.76 -5.00
N THR A 92 4.06 17.66 -5.70
CA THR A 92 3.69 17.46 -7.12
C THR A 92 3.11 16.06 -7.34
N ARG A 93 2.44 15.86 -8.47
CA ARG A 93 1.94 14.54 -8.88
C ARG A 93 3.08 13.54 -9.08
N LEU A 94 4.19 13.98 -9.70
CA LEU A 94 5.38 13.14 -9.84
C LEU A 94 5.94 12.74 -8.48
N GLN A 95 6.07 13.67 -7.53
CA GLN A 95 6.52 13.35 -6.17
C GLN A 95 5.57 12.36 -5.48
N ALA A 96 4.25 12.46 -5.70
CA ALA A 96 3.30 11.47 -5.16
C ALA A 96 3.58 10.07 -5.71
N ILE A 97 3.92 9.94 -7.00
CA ILE A 97 4.29 8.66 -7.60
C ILE A 97 5.63 8.17 -7.01
N GLU A 98 6.63 9.04 -6.83
CA GLU A 98 7.92 8.69 -6.21
C GLU A 98 7.76 8.16 -4.78
N VAL A 99 7.01 8.87 -3.93
CA VAL A 99 6.80 8.41 -2.54
C VAL A 99 5.95 7.14 -2.49
N GLY A 100 5.04 6.95 -3.43
CA GLY A 100 4.34 5.70 -3.63
C GLY A 100 5.29 4.54 -3.93
N MET A 101 6.33 4.78 -4.73
CA MET A 101 7.36 3.77 -5.02
C MET A 101 8.20 3.42 -3.80
N ILE A 102 8.50 4.39 -2.92
CA ILE A 102 9.19 4.13 -1.65
C ILE A 102 8.37 3.17 -0.76
N ASN A 103 7.06 3.34 -0.72
CA ASN A 103 6.19 2.43 0.03
C ASN A 103 6.35 0.97 -0.44
N TYR A 104 6.64 0.72 -1.73
CA TYR A 104 6.86 -0.63 -2.26
C TYR A 104 8.17 -1.30 -1.82
N LEU A 105 8.94 -0.72 -0.90
CA LEU A 105 9.99 -1.43 -0.16
C LEU A 105 9.44 -2.40 0.90
N TRP A 106 8.15 -2.30 1.25
CA TRP A 106 7.55 -3.15 2.28
C TRP A 106 7.75 -4.66 2.07
N PRO A 107 7.76 -5.23 0.84
CA PRO A 107 8.00 -6.67 0.67
C PRO A 107 9.40 -7.08 1.11
N CYS A 108 10.42 -6.29 0.77
CA CYS A 108 11.80 -6.52 1.20
C CYS A 108 11.94 -6.43 2.72
N PHE A 109 11.34 -5.40 3.33
CA PHE A 109 11.34 -5.25 4.79
C PHE A 109 10.56 -6.37 5.49
N THR A 110 9.46 -6.85 4.89
CA THR A 110 8.71 -8.00 5.43
C THR A 110 9.57 -9.24 5.49
N VAL A 111 10.36 -9.50 4.45
CA VAL A 111 11.30 -10.64 4.42
C VAL A 111 12.40 -10.46 5.47
N LEU A 112 13.02 -9.29 5.58
CA LEU A 112 14.04 -9.00 6.60
C LEU A 112 13.50 -9.21 8.02
N MET A 113 12.32 -8.67 8.31
CA MET A 113 11.70 -8.83 9.62
C MET A 113 11.30 -10.28 9.91
N ALA A 114 10.93 -11.06 8.87
CA ALA A 114 10.65 -12.48 9.05
C ALA A 114 11.87 -13.29 9.51
N LEU A 115 13.08 -12.90 9.13
CA LEU A 115 14.31 -13.52 9.65
C LEU A 115 14.44 -13.28 11.14
N VAL A 116 14.20 -12.06 11.59
CA VAL A 116 14.37 -11.65 13.00
C VAL A 116 13.22 -12.17 13.87
N PHE A 117 11.98 -11.89 13.46
CA PHE A 117 10.81 -12.17 14.30
C PHE A 117 10.26 -13.58 14.17
N ASN A 118 10.41 -14.21 12.99
CA ASN A 118 9.79 -15.49 12.67
C ASN A 118 10.80 -16.65 12.54
N GLY A 119 12.10 -16.39 12.75
CA GLY A 119 13.15 -17.40 12.60
C GLY A 119 13.24 -17.98 11.18
N GLN A 120 12.74 -17.25 10.18
CA GLN A 120 12.80 -17.69 8.79
C GLN A 120 14.24 -17.68 8.31
N LYS A 121 14.65 -18.69 7.58
CA LYS A 121 15.98 -18.73 6.96
C LYS A 121 15.93 -18.11 5.59
N ALA A 122 17.01 -17.45 5.20
CA ALA A 122 17.15 -16.91 3.85
C ALA A 122 18.50 -17.30 3.26
N LYS A 123 18.53 -17.39 1.94
CA LYS A 123 19.76 -17.60 1.18
C LYS A 123 20.51 -16.28 1.02
N TRP A 124 21.81 -16.33 0.74
CA TRP A 124 22.68 -15.16 0.68
C TRP A 124 22.23 -14.08 -0.33
N TRP A 125 21.54 -14.46 -1.40
CA TRP A 125 21.03 -13.50 -2.40
C TRP A 125 19.87 -12.60 -1.92
N LEU A 126 19.42 -12.77 -0.67
CA LEU A 126 18.52 -11.80 -0.05
C LEU A 126 19.14 -10.40 -0.03
N LEU A 127 20.43 -10.32 0.33
CA LEU A 127 21.14 -9.03 0.40
C LEU A 127 21.24 -8.34 -0.95
N PRO A 128 21.69 -8.98 -2.06
CA PRO A 128 21.60 -8.39 -3.40
C PRO A 128 20.19 -7.94 -3.81
N GLY A 129 19.15 -8.71 -3.47
CA GLY A 129 17.76 -8.33 -3.77
C GLY A 129 17.34 -7.06 -3.03
N LEU A 130 17.66 -6.96 -1.75
CA LEU A 130 17.39 -5.76 -0.95
C LEU A 130 18.14 -4.54 -1.49
N LEU A 131 19.45 -4.70 -1.76
CA LEU A 131 20.27 -3.62 -2.31
C LEU A 131 19.77 -3.15 -3.67
N LEU A 132 19.32 -4.07 -4.53
CA LEU A 132 18.73 -3.72 -5.83
C LEU A 132 17.42 -2.92 -5.66
N SER A 133 16.56 -3.29 -4.71
CA SER A 133 15.33 -2.53 -4.43
C SER A 133 15.64 -1.12 -3.91
N LEU A 134 16.57 -1.00 -2.96
CA LEU A 134 17.00 0.30 -2.43
C LEU A 134 17.67 1.16 -3.50
N PHE A 135 18.53 0.55 -4.32
CA PHE A 135 19.17 1.24 -5.44
C PHE A 135 18.13 1.72 -6.47
N GLY A 136 17.09 0.90 -6.75
CA GLY A 136 15.98 1.27 -7.62
C GLY A 136 15.22 2.49 -7.12
N ILE A 137 14.95 2.60 -5.82
CA ILE A 137 14.34 3.81 -5.22
C ILE A 137 15.29 5.01 -5.38
N GLY A 138 16.57 4.86 -5.05
CA GLY A 138 17.57 5.92 -5.26
C GLY A 138 17.66 6.37 -6.72
N TRP A 139 17.54 5.43 -7.67
CA TRP A 139 17.52 5.71 -9.09
C TRP A 139 16.34 6.56 -9.51
N ILE A 140 15.12 6.21 -9.03
CA ILE A 140 13.89 7.00 -9.24
C ILE A 140 14.08 8.43 -8.71
N MET A 141 14.58 8.56 -7.48
CA MET A 141 14.77 9.85 -6.81
C MET A 141 15.91 10.70 -7.40
N SER A 142 16.76 10.12 -8.21
CA SER A 142 17.87 10.84 -8.89
C SER A 142 17.41 11.59 -10.14
N GLY A 143 16.20 11.36 -10.64
CA GLY A 143 15.65 12.02 -11.82
C GLY A 143 16.31 11.58 -13.14
N GLU A 144 16.27 12.45 -14.15
CA GLU A 144 16.69 12.10 -15.52
C GLU A 144 18.23 12.01 -15.72
N GLY A 145 18.98 12.67 -14.85
CA GLY A 145 20.45 12.74 -14.96
C GLY A 145 21.21 11.46 -14.56
N GLY A 146 20.50 10.39 -14.20
CA GLY A 146 21.08 9.17 -13.64
C GLY A 146 21.41 9.31 -12.15
N TRP A 147 22.26 8.45 -11.61
CA TRP A 147 22.55 8.39 -10.17
C TRP A 147 23.09 9.72 -9.60
N SER A 148 22.29 10.36 -8.76
CA SER A 148 22.61 11.65 -8.13
C SER A 148 22.19 11.71 -6.66
N PRO A 149 23.11 11.43 -5.72
CA PRO A 149 22.83 11.57 -4.29
C PRO A 149 22.43 13.01 -3.89
N ALA A 150 22.94 14.01 -4.60
CA ALA A 150 22.58 15.40 -4.37
C ALA A 150 21.11 15.65 -4.69
N GLN A 151 20.60 15.17 -5.84
CA GLN A 151 19.20 15.28 -6.21
C GLN A 151 18.28 14.51 -5.26
N MET A 152 18.68 13.30 -4.84
CA MET A 152 17.94 12.51 -3.84
C MET A 152 17.79 13.29 -2.53
N LEU A 153 18.88 13.92 -2.06
CA LEU A 153 18.85 14.71 -0.84
C LEU A 153 17.97 15.96 -0.99
N GLU A 154 18.03 16.63 -2.14
CA GLU A 154 17.18 17.77 -2.49
C GLU A 154 15.69 17.37 -2.46
N ASN A 155 15.33 16.27 -3.12
CA ASN A 155 13.95 15.76 -3.13
C ASN A 155 13.44 15.48 -1.70
N VAL A 156 14.23 14.80 -0.86
CA VAL A 156 13.86 14.56 0.53
C VAL A 156 13.74 15.87 1.32
N ARG A 157 14.67 16.83 1.13
CA ARG A 157 14.63 18.14 1.79
C ARG A 157 13.44 18.99 1.37
N SER A 158 13.00 18.86 0.12
CA SER A 158 11.84 19.59 -0.39
C SER A 158 10.53 19.22 0.29
N ASN A 159 10.43 17.97 0.79
CA ASN A 159 9.23 17.48 1.49
C ASN A 159 9.56 16.31 2.44
N PRO A 160 10.32 16.56 3.52
CA PRO A 160 10.77 15.50 4.42
C PRO A 160 9.62 14.72 5.07
N LEU A 161 8.47 15.37 5.26
CA LEU A 161 7.29 14.73 5.84
C LEU A 161 6.75 13.63 4.93
N SER A 162 6.52 13.91 3.65
CA SER A 162 5.98 12.97 2.68
C SER A 162 6.89 11.74 2.51
N TYR A 163 8.20 11.98 2.35
CA TYR A 163 9.19 10.89 2.23
C TYR A 163 9.30 10.04 3.49
N SER A 164 9.32 10.69 4.68
CA SER A 164 9.39 9.97 5.96
C SER A 164 8.14 9.13 6.22
N LEU A 165 6.95 9.63 5.88
CA LEU A 165 5.70 8.89 6.01
C LEU A 165 5.70 7.68 5.06
N ALA A 166 6.15 7.83 3.81
CA ALA A 166 6.20 6.72 2.85
C ALA A 166 7.16 5.60 3.32
N PHE A 167 8.37 5.97 3.76
CA PHE A 167 9.35 5.01 4.26
C PHE A 167 8.89 4.37 5.57
N GLY A 168 8.43 5.17 6.53
CA GLY A 168 7.89 4.69 7.81
C GLY A 168 6.69 3.78 7.60
N GLY A 169 5.81 4.11 6.67
CA GLY A 169 4.69 3.26 6.26
C GLY A 169 5.15 1.89 5.78
N ALA A 170 6.15 1.82 4.90
CA ALA A 170 6.70 0.55 4.43
C ALA A 170 7.25 -0.33 5.57
N VAL A 171 7.94 0.29 6.55
CA VAL A 171 8.44 -0.40 7.75
C VAL A 171 7.29 -0.88 8.64
N ILE A 172 6.30 -0.03 8.90
CA ILE A 172 5.12 -0.36 9.74
C ILE A 172 4.33 -1.51 9.11
N TRP A 173 4.11 -1.48 7.78
CA TRP A 173 3.40 -2.55 7.10
C TRP A 173 4.16 -3.89 7.17
N ALA A 174 5.47 -3.86 7.00
CA ALA A 174 6.31 -5.04 7.16
C ALA A 174 6.21 -5.62 8.59
N LEU A 175 6.20 -4.75 9.60
CA LEU A 175 6.02 -5.14 10.99
C LEU A 175 4.61 -5.71 11.23
N TYR A 176 3.57 -5.06 10.71
CA TYR A 176 2.19 -5.56 10.75
C TYR A 176 2.08 -6.96 10.17
N CYS A 177 2.61 -7.21 8.98
CA CYS A 177 2.57 -8.53 8.34
C CYS A 177 3.23 -9.62 9.20
N ASN A 178 4.37 -9.33 9.83
CA ASN A 178 5.10 -10.30 10.64
C ASN A 178 4.44 -10.56 12.00
N LEU A 179 3.98 -9.51 12.69
CA LEU A 179 3.34 -9.65 14.00
C LEU A 179 1.97 -10.31 13.88
N THR A 180 1.14 -9.88 12.94
CA THR A 180 -0.22 -10.41 12.77
C THR A 180 -0.22 -11.88 12.42
N LYS A 181 0.78 -12.37 11.66
CA LYS A 181 0.96 -13.80 11.42
C LYS A 181 1.02 -14.62 12.72
N LYS A 182 1.57 -14.06 13.80
CA LYS A 182 1.68 -14.74 15.10
C LYS A 182 0.47 -14.54 15.99
N ILE A 183 -0.07 -13.32 16.03
CA ILE A 183 -1.05 -12.93 17.05
C ILE A 183 -2.49 -12.92 16.57
N ALA A 184 -2.76 -12.96 15.26
CA ALA A 184 -4.12 -12.91 14.72
C ALA A 184 -4.90 -14.23 14.87
N GLN A 185 -4.22 -15.37 15.02
CA GLN A 185 -4.84 -16.70 15.17
C GLN A 185 -5.94 -16.98 14.12
N GLY A 186 -5.72 -16.55 12.87
CA GLY A 186 -6.68 -16.73 11.77
C GLY A 186 -7.82 -15.70 11.70
N HIS A 187 -7.90 -14.78 12.65
CA HIS A 187 -8.89 -13.69 12.60
C HIS A 187 -8.49 -12.59 11.63
N ASN A 188 -9.50 -11.99 10.99
CA ASN A 188 -9.31 -10.87 10.07
C ASN A 188 -10.02 -9.61 10.60
N GLY A 189 -9.23 -8.63 11.04
CA GLY A 189 -9.70 -7.37 11.60
C GLY A 189 -9.90 -6.25 10.61
N VAL A 190 -9.79 -6.49 9.29
CA VAL A 190 -9.74 -5.42 8.27
C VAL A 190 -10.93 -4.45 8.35
N VAL A 191 -12.15 -4.94 8.59
CA VAL A 191 -13.35 -4.09 8.72
C VAL A 191 -13.22 -3.13 9.90
N LEU A 192 -12.77 -3.62 11.05
CA LEU A 192 -12.48 -2.79 12.21
C LEU A 192 -11.35 -1.80 11.91
N PHE A 193 -10.26 -2.26 11.34
CA PHE A 193 -9.05 -1.44 11.14
C PHE A 193 -9.28 -0.32 10.15
N ILE A 194 -9.98 -0.56 9.05
CA ILE A 194 -10.39 0.48 8.09
C ILE A 194 -11.35 1.49 8.75
N THR A 195 -12.30 1.01 9.57
CA THR A 195 -13.20 1.89 10.30
C THR A 195 -12.44 2.77 11.29
N LEU A 196 -11.48 2.20 12.05
CA LEU A 196 -10.63 2.96 12.97
C LEU A 196 -9.74 3.96 12.24
N THR A 197 -9.25 3.61 11.04
CA THR A 197 -8.49 4.54 10.18
C THR A 197 -9.35 5.75 9.80
N ALA A 198 -10.59 5.52 9.36
CA ALA A 198 -11.52 6.61 9.08
C ALA A 198 -11.74 7.51 10.30
N VAL A 199 -12.01 6.92 11.47
CA VAL A 199 -12.22 7.67 12.72
C VAL A 199 -10.97 8.48 13.08
N ALA A 200 -9.78 7.88 13.03
CA ALA A 200 -8.52 8.56 13.35
C ALA A 200 -8.24 9.74 12.40
N LEU A 201 -8.53 9.57 11.11
CA LEU A 201 -8.37 10.63 10.11
C LEU A 201 -9.40 11.76 10.29
N TRP A 202 -10.65 11.45 10.66
CA TRP A 202 -11.65 12.47 11.00
C TRP A 202 -11.28 13.24 12.26
N LEU A 203 -10.75 12.57 13.29
CA LEU A 203 -10.22 13.25 14.47
C LEU A 203 -9.06 14.17 14.06
N LYS A 204 -8.11 13.69 13.26
CA LYS A 204 -7.02 14.53 12.76
C LYS A 204 -7.54 15.72 11.95
N TYR A 205 -8.54 15.52 11.10
CA TYR A 205 -9.14 16.58 10.30
C TYR A 205 -9.80 17.65 11.18
N ALA A 206 -10.54 17.23 12.21
CA ALA A 206 -11.20 18.16 13.14
C ALA A 206 -10.22 19.08 13.91
N PHE A 207 -8.97 18.64 14.11
CA PHE A 207 -7.90 19.44 14.72
C PHE A 207 -6.92 20.02 13.70
N SER A 208 -7.18 19.90 12.41
CA SER A 208 -6.35 20.48 11.37
C SER A 208 -6.83 21.87 10.98
N SER A 209 -5.95 22.62 10.32
CA SER A 209 -6.27 23.90 9.69
C SER A 209 -6.57 23.75 8.19
N GLU A 210 -6.88 22.54 7.71
CA GLU A 210 -7.23 22.35 6.30
C GLU A 210 -8.46 23.15 5.92
N SER A 211 -8.40 23.81 4.77
CA SER A 211 -9.55 24.48 4.16
C SER A 211 -10.65 23.48 3.81
N GLY A 212 -11.90 23.93 3.76
CA GLY A 212 -13.05 23.06 3.46
C GLY A 212 -12.87 22.24 2.17
N MET A 213 -13.44 21.06 2.16
CA MET A 213 -13.43 20.13 1.03
C MET A 213 -14.22 20.69 -0.15
N GLN A 214 -13.66 20.64 -1.35
CA GLN A 214 -14.34 21.09 -2.57
C GLN A 214 -14.86 19.88 -3.36
N PHE A 215 -16.15 19.60 -3.23
CA PHE A 215 -16.81 18.52 -3.96
C PHE A 215 -17.22 18.98 -5.35
N THR A 216 -16.54 18.46 -6.36
CA THR A 216 -16.95 18.52 -7.76
C THR A 216 -17.34 17.13 -8.23
N LEU A 217 -18.04 17.01 -9.35
CA LEU A 217 -18.41 15.70 -9.89
C LEU A 217 -17.17 14.81 -10.15
N PRO A 218 -16.09 15.29 -10.81
CA PRO A 218 -14.89 14.48 -10.98
C PRO A 218 -14.27 14.03 -9.66
N VAL A 219 -14.13 14.92 -8.69
CA VAL A 219 -13.55 14.60 -7.37
C VAL A 219 -14.42 13.57 -6.64
N THR A 220 -15.74 13.69 -6.69
CA THR A 220 -16.67 12.75 -6.06
C THR A 220 -16.57 11.36 -6.70
N LEU A 221 -16.53 11.29 -8.03
CA LEU A 221 -16.35 10.01 -8.73
C LEU A 221 -15.00 9.36 -8.39
N THR A 222 -13.93 10.14 -8.39
CA THR A 222 -12.58 9.64 -8.00
C THR A 222 -12.55 9.16 -6.55
N LEU A 223 -13.23 9.89 -5.64
CA LEU A 223 -13.38 9.48 -4.24
C LEU A 223 -14.08 8.12 -4.11
N LEU A 224 -15.20 7.94 -4.82
CA LEU A 224 -15.93 6.66 -4.82
C LEU A 224 -15.06 5.54 -5.38
N CYS A 225 -14.36 5.79 -6.49
CA CYS A 225 -13.40 4.82 -7.05
C CYS A 225 -12.29 4.47 -6.06
N ALA A 226 -11.68 5.46 -5.39
CA ALA A 226 -10.62 5.26 -4.41
C ALA A 226 -11.10 4.45 -3.21
N GLY A 227 -12.23 4.83 -2.61
CA GLY A 227 -12.82 4.13 -1.47
C GLY A 227 -13.24 2.70 -1.81
N MET A 228 -13.86 2.51 -2.98
CA MET A 228 -14.22 1.17 -3.47
C MET A 228 -12.97 0.32 -3.78
N ALA A 229 -11.96 0.89 -4.44
CA ALA A 229 -10.71 0.17 -4.74
C ALA A 229 -10.01 -0.30 -3.46
N MET A 230 -9.96 0.54 -2.43
CA MET A 230 -9.41 0.20 -1.12
C MET A 230 -10.24 -0.90 -0.44
N GLY A 231 -11.53 -0.69 -0.25
CA GLY A 231 -12.41 -1.62 0.47
C GLY A 231 -12.60 -2.95 -0.28
N ALA A 232 -12.93 -2.90 -1.57
CA ALA A 232 -13.10 -4.10 -2.38
C ALA A 232 -11.78 -4.86 -2.58
N GLY A 233 -10.65 -4.15 -2.65
CA GLY A 233 -9.32 -4.74 -2.68
C GLY A 233 -9.07 -5.63 -1.47
N TYR A 234 -9.32 -5.15 -0.26
CA TYR A 234 -9.18 -5.95 0.97
C TYR A 234 -10.17 -7.11 1.04
N ALA A 235 -11.43 -6.91 0.64
CA ALA A 235 -12.43 -7.98 0.62
C ALA A 235 -12.06 -9.09 -0.38
N ALA A 236 -11.68 -8.71 -1.60
CA ALA A 236 -11.31 -9.63 -2.66
C ALA A 236 -10.01 -10.38 -2.35
N TRP A 237 -8.99 -9.68 -1.79
CA TRP A 237 -7.75 -10.30 -1.34
C TRP A 237 -7.97 -11.37 -0.29
N ASN A 238 -8.85 -11.09 0.69
CA ASN A 238 -9.17 -12.06 1.73
C ASN A 238 -9.75 -13.36 1.15
N VAL A 239 -10.65 -13.27 0.18
CA VAL A 239 -11.18 -14.45 -0.52
C VAL A 239 -10.07 -15.15 -1.31
N GLY A 240 -9.22 -14.39 -1.99
CA GLY A 240 -8.09 -14.90 -2.78
C GLY A 240 -7.11 -15.73 -1.96
N ILE A 241 -6.65 -15.20 -0.80
CA ILE A 241 -5.68 -15.89 0.03
C ILE A 241 -6.25 -17.11 0.76
N LEU A 242 -7.54 -17.10 1.08
CA LEU A 242 -8.18 -18.21 1.79
C LEU A 242 -8.60 -19.37 0.88
N ARG A 243 -8.96 -19.11 -0.37
CA ARG A 243 -9.58 -20.11 -1.25
C ARG A 243 -8.91 -20.21 -2.64
N GLY A 244 -8.05 -19.26 -3.01
CA GLY A 244 -7.38 -19.19 -4.30
C GLY A 244 -6.03 -19.88 -4.33
N ASN A 245 -5.30 -19.67 -5.43
CA ASN A 245 -3.91 -20.10 -5.57
C ASN A 245 -2.97 -19.08 -4.92
N MET A 246 -2.63 -19.30 -3.65
CA MET A 246 -1.79 -18.40 -2.85
C MET A 246 -0.43 -18.14 -3.48
N THR A 247 0.16 -19.16 -4.13
CA THR A 247 1.47 -19.03 -4.80
C THR A 247 1.41 -18.05 -5.97
N LEU A 248 0.37 -18.16 -6.80
CA LEU A 248 0.16 -17.25 -7.93
C LEU A 248 -0.10 -15.83 -7.44
N LEU A 249 -0.97 -15.66 -6.45
CA LEU A 249 -1.31 -14.35 -5.88
C LEU A 249 -0.09 -13.67 -5.24
N ALA A 250 0.70 -14.40 -4.46
CA ALA A 250 1.93 -13.87 -3.88
C ALA A 250 2.94 -13.46 -4.97
N THR A 251 3.07 -14.24 -6.05
CA THR A 251 3.96 -13.88 -7.16
C THR A 251 3.44 -12.66 -7.91
N ALA A 252 2.13 -12.61 -8.20
CA ALA A 252 1.52 -11.50 -8.91
C ALA A 252 1.60 -10.18 -8.13
N SER A 253 1.51 -10.22 -6.79
CA SER A 253 1.59 -9.02 -5.96
C SER A 253 2.93 -8.29 -6.03
N TYR A 254 4.03 -8.97 -6.42
CA TYR A 254 5.32 -8.31 -6.63
C TYR A 254 5.37 -7.43 -7.88
N PHE A 255 4.40 -7.54 -8.78
CA PHE A 255 4.25 -6.65 -9.93
C PHE A 255 3.41 -5.40 -9.61
N THR A 256 2.89 -5.28 -8.40
CA THR A 256 2.13 -4.10 -7.95
C THR A 256 2.87 -2.78 -8.19
N PRO A 257 4.19 -2.64 -7.96
CA PRO A 257 4.90 -1.40 -8.25
C PRO A 257 4.80 -0.97 -9.71
N VAL A 258 4.95 -1.92 -10.65
CA VAL A 258 4.84 -1.64 -12.10
C VAL A 258 3.41 -1.20 -12.43
N LEU A 259 2.41 -1.97 -12.01
CA LEU A 259 1.01 -1.66 -12.25
C LEU A 259 0.63 -0.31 -11.63
N SER A 260 1.09 -0.04 -10.42
CA SER A 260 0.81 1.21 -9.72
C SER A 260 1.44 2.42 -10.41
N ALA A 261 2.67 2.31 -10.90
CA ALA A 261 3.29 3.38 -11.70
C ALA A 261 2.50 3.67 -12.97
N VAL A 262 2.05 2.62 -13.69
CA VAL A 262 1.18 2.78 -14.88
C VAL A 262 -0.12 3.49 -14.51
N PHE A 263 -0.86 2.97 -13.53
CA PHE A 263 -2.15 3.55 -13.14
C PHE A 263 -2.00 4.98 -12.62
N ALA A 264 -0.98 5.25 -11.79
CA ALA A 264 -0.75 6.59 -11.27
C ALA A 264 -0.38 7.58 -12.38
N ALA A 265 0.47 7.18 -13.34
CA ALA A 265 0.79 7.99 -14.50
C ALA A 265 -0.45 8.35 -15.32
N LEU A 266 -1.34 7.38 -15.56
CA LEU A 266 -2.60 7.60 -16.29
C LEU A 266 -3.59 8.46 -15.52
N VAL A 267 -3.81 8.18 -14.23
CA VAL A 267 -4.79 8.90 -13.39
C VAL A 267 -4.34 10.35 -13.15
N LEU A 268 -3.05 10.57 -12.97
CA LEU A 268 -2.48 11.88 -12.66
C LEU A 268 -2.01 12.64 -13.92
N ASP A 269 -2.19 12.07 -15.10
CA ASP A 269 -1.72 12.65 -16.37
C ASP A 269 -0.25 13.09 -16.27
N THR A 270 0.61 12.17 -15.81
CA THR A 270 2.01 12.46 -15.53
C THR A 270 2.90 11.53 -16.34
N ALA A 271 3.72 12.10 -17.23
CA ALA A 271 4.71 11.34 -17.98
C ALA A 271 5.85 10.87 -17.06
N LEU A 272 6.18 9.60 -17.13
CA LEU A 272 7.27 8.99 -16.40
C LEU A 272 8.45 8.76 -17.33
N THR A 273 9.66 9.14 -16.90
CA THR A 273 10.88 9.04 -17.69
C THR A 273 11.38 7.60 -17.81
N ALA A 274 12.28 7.34 -18.76
CA ALA A 274 12.93 6.04 -18.89
C ALA A 274 13.69 5.65 -17.61
N ASN A 275 14.35 6.62 -16.95
CA ASN A 275 15.04 6.40 -15.68
C ASN A 275 14.08 5.98 -14.57
N PHE A 276 12.91 6.60 -14.52
CA PHE A 276 11.86 6.18 -13.56
C PHE A 276 11.48 4.70 -13.77
N TRP A 277 11.20 4.29 -15.01
CA TRP A 277 10.85 2.91 -15.33
C TRP A 277 11.97 1.91 -15.03
N GLN A 278 13.24 2.28 -15.27
CA GLN A 278 14.38 1.45 -14.86
C GLN A 278 14.37 1.21 -13.35
N GLY A 279 14.16 2.25 -12.55
CA GLY A 279 14.05 2.12 -11.09
C GLY A 279 12.87 1.25 -10.64
N VAL A 280 11.69 1.39 -11.28
CA VAL A 280 10.52 0.53 -11.03
C VAL A 280 10.85 -0.95 -11.28
N VAL A 281 11.55 -1.24 -12.37
CA VAL A 281 12.00 -2.61 -12.69
C VAL A 281 12.98 -3.12 -11.64
N MET A 282 13.93 -2.29 -11.19
CA MET A 282 14.88 -2.66 -10.12
C MET A 282 14.18 -2.97 -8.80
N VAL A 283 13.20 -2.15 -8.37
CA VAL A 283 12.39 -2.38 -7.16
C VAL A 283 11.64 -3.70 -7.26
N THR A 284 11.00 -3.95 -8.39
CA THR A 284 10.22 -5.17 -8.65
C THR A 284 11.13 -6.40 -8.67
N ALA A 285 12.24 -6.35 -9.41
CA ALA A 285 13.20 -7.45 -9.50
C ALA A 285 13.85 -7.75 -8.13
N GLY A 286 14.26 -6.70 -7.40
CA GLY A 286 14.83 -6.85 -6.07
C GLY A 286 13.85 -7.50 -5.08
N SER A 287 12.58 -7.10 -5.11
CA SER A 287 11.52 -7.70 -4.29
C SER A 287 11.28 -9.18 -4.64
N LEU A 288 11.29 -9.53 -5.93
CA LEU A 288 11.20 -10.93 -6.39
C LEU A 288 12.40 -11.77 -5.96
N ILE A 289 13.61 -11.21 -5.99
CA ILE A 289 14.82 -11.86 -5.50
C ILE A 289 14.72 -12.11 -3.98
N CYS A 290 14.29 -11.10 -3.21
CA CYS A 290 14.07 -11.23 -1.76
C CYS A 290 13.08 -12.36 -1.44
N TRP A 291 11.95 -12.38 -2.14
CA TRP A 291 10.96 -13.44 -1.99
C TRP A 291 11.52 -14.84 -2.31
N ARG A 292 12.25 -14.97 -3.44
CA ARG A 292 12.83 -16.25 -3.85
C ARG A 292 13.94 -16.72 -2.86
N ALA A 293 14.64 -15.77 -2.25
CA ALA A 293 15.67 -16.08 -1.27
C ALA A 293 15.15 -16.78 0.00
N THR A 294 13.86 -16.66 0.29
CA THR A 294 13.20 -17.29 1.45
C THR A 294 12.38 -18.53 1.09
N ARG A 295 12.29 -18.88 -0.20
CA ARG A 295 11.64 -20.13 -0.64
C ARG A 295 12.59 -21.30 -0.64
N GLY A 296 12.12 -22.43 -0.13
CA GLY A 296 12.84 -23.72 -0.22
C GLY A 296 13.83 -23.96 0.90
N ASN A 297 13.56 -23.42 2.08
CA ASN A 297 14.19 -23.84 3.34
C ASN A 297 13.15 -24.42 4.28
#